data_2dbac46bf0b06a7145519e33b988b265
#
_entry.id   2dbac46bf0b06a7145519e33b988b265
#
_cell.length_a   1.000
_cell.length_b   1.000
_cell.length_c   1.000
_cell.angle_alpha   90.00
_cell.angle_beta   90.00
_cell.angle_gamma   90.00
#
_symmetry.space_group_name_H-M   'P 1'
#
loop_
_entity.id
_entity.type
_entity.pdbx_description
1 polymer ?
#
loop_
_entity_poly.entity_id
_entity_poly.type
_entity_poly.pdbx_seq_one_letter_code
_entity_poly.pdbx_strand_id
1 'polypeptide(L)'
;MKSVSISGSPRVNVGKKDAKATRKQNLVPCVFYGGKEQVYFTTPEDNFKNIVYTPEICTVKLEINGKEYNAILQDIQFHPVTDKILHVDFLEIFDNKAITMNVPIKVTGTAPGIIKGGKLLMKAKKLKVKALPKYMPDNITIDISKLDIGDNIRVSGINVKDATILDAPNNIVVTVRITRVVVEEKPAEVTTAAVTTAAPAATTAAPAADIAKEKAPSKGKK
;
A
#
# COMPACT_ATOMS: atom_id res chain seq x y z
N MET A 1 19.28 -9.84 5.39
CA MET A 1 17.98 -10.39 4.93
C MET A 1 17.54 -11.53 5.83
N LYS A 2 16.27 -11.58 6.21
CA LYS A 2 15.68 -12.71 6.95
C LYS A 2 15.36 -13.84 5.98
N SER A 3 15.54 -15.09 6.42
CA SER A 3 15.16 -16.27 5.62
C SER A 3 13.93 -16.94 6.22
N VAL A 4 12.95 -17.27 5.38
CA VAL A 4 11.72 -17.98 5.75
C VAL A 4 11.65 -19.25 4.94
N SER A 5 11.39 -20.38 5.59
CA SER A 5 11.24 -21.68 4.90
C SER A 5 9.78 -21.91 4.57
N ILE A 6 9.51 -22.35 3.34
CA ILE A 6 8.17 -22.72 2.85
C ILE A 6 8.26 -24.11 2.23
N SER A 7 7.40 -25.02 2.67
CA SER A 7 7.22 -26.31 2.04
C SER A 7 6.11 -26.26 0.99
N GLY A 8 6.32 -26.89 -0.15
CA GLY A 8 5.38 -26.94 -1.25
C GLY A 8 5.23 -28.33 -1.85
N SER A 9 4.02 -28.68 -2.26
CA SER A 9 3.74 -29.91 -3.00
C SER A 9 3.77 -29.63 -4.51
N PRO A 10 4.46 -30.44 -5.31
CA PRO A 10 4.53 -30.22 -6.76
C PRO A 10 3.17 -30.39 -7.40
N ARG A 11 2.94 -29.65 -8.47
CA ARG A 11 1.70 -29.63 -9.20
C ARG A 11 1.93 -30.05 -10.65
N VAL A 12 1.26 -31.10 -11.08
CA VAL A 12 1.37 -31.65 -12.43
C VAL A 12 0.39 -30.96 -13.38
N ASN A 13 -0.85 -30.77 -12.92
CA ASN A 13 -1.90 -30.17 -13.74
C ASN A 13 -1.89 -28.63 -13.63
N VAL A 14 -1.69 -27.97 -14.77
CA VAL A 14 -1.70 -26.49 -14.86
C VAL A 14 -2.91 -26.08 -15.68
N GLY A 15 -3.94 -25.54 -15.01
CA GLY A 15 -5.15 -25.10 -15.71
C GLY A 15 -6.14 -24.36 -14.83
N LYS A 16 -7.14 -23.73 -15.47
CA LYS A 16 -8.17 -22.91 -14.79
C LYS A 16 -9.02 -23.74 -13.81
N LYS A 17 -9.41 -24.95 -14.19
CA LYS A 17 -10.24 -25.83 -13.34
C LYS A 17 -9.47 -26.26 -12.10
N ASP A 18 -8.23 -26.69 -12.29
CA ASP A 18 -7.36 -27.15 -11.22
C ASP A 18 -6.96 -26.01 -10.27
N ALA A 19 -6.59 -24.82 -10.78
CA ALA A 19 -6.34 -23.65 -9.96
C ALA A 19 -7.55 -23.24 -9.10
N LYS A 20 -8.79 -23.38 -9.62
CA LYS A 20 -10.01 -23.15 -8.84
C LYS A 20 -10.24 -24.21 -7.76
N ALA A 21 -9.92 -25.47 -8.05
CA ALA A 21 -10.02 -26.57 -7.07
C ALA A 21 -9.01 -26.39 -5.94
N THR A 22 -7.76 -26.08 -6.26
CA THR A 22 -6.67 -25.81 -5.31
C THR A 22 -7.04 -24.67 -4.34
N ARG A 23 -7.55 -23.55 -4.85
CA ARG A 23 -7.98 -22.42 -4.01
C ARG A 23 -9.17 -22.72 -3.11
N LYS A 24 -10.06 -23.65 -3.51
CA LYS A 24 -11.17 -24.12 -2.64
C LYS A 24 -10.67 -24.90 -1.42
N GLN A 25 -9.48 -25.51 -1.52
CA GLN A 25 -8.82 -26.25 -0.44
C GLN A 25 -7.93 -25.33 0.42
N ASN A 26 -8.01 -23.98 0.27
CA ASN A 26 -7.13 -22.99 0.90
C ASN A 26 -5.64 -23.20 0.57
N LEU A 27 -5.36 -23.80 -0.60
CA LEU A 27 -4.02 -23.91 -1.15
C LEU A 27 -3.81 -22.84 -2.20
N VAL A 28 -2.62 -22.22 -2.22
CA VAL A 28 -2.24 -21.20 -3.17
C VAL A 28 -1.38 -21.83 -4.27
N PRO A 29 -1.76 -21.69 -5.55
CA PRO A 29 -0.91 -22.08 -6.66
C PRO A 29 0.26 -21.11 -6.80
N CYS A 30 1.48 -21.64 -6.86
CA CYS A 30 2.72 -20.88 -6.94
C CYS A 30 3.54 -21.34 -8.14
N VAL A 31 4.37 -20.41 -8.63
CA VAL A 31 5.34 -20.66 -9.71
C VAL A 31 6.72 -20.26 -9.21
N PHE A 32 7.68 -21.11 -9.43
CA PHE A 32 9.10 -20.86 -9.21
C PHE A 32 9.82 -20.86 -10.56
N TYR A 33 10.53 -19.77 -10.86
CA TYR A 33 11.23 -19.58 -12.13
C TYR A 33 12.53 -18.80 -11.97
N GLY A 34 13.27 -18.64 -13.05
CA GLY A 34 14.56 -17.93 -13.10
C GLY A 34 15.75 -18.85 -13.23
N GLY A 35 15.60 -20.13 -12.90
CA GLY A 35 16.59 -21.17 -13.08
C GLY A 35 16.53 -21.87 -14.44
N LYS A 36 17.01 -23.11 -14.48
CA LYS A 36 16.98 -23.96 -15.67
C LYS A 36 15.58 -24.51 -15.95
N GLU A 37 14.81 -24.77 -14.92
CA GLU A 37 13.49 -25.37 -14.98
C GLU A 37 12.47 -24.49 -14.26
N GLN A 38 11.25 -24.48 -14.77
CA GLN A 38 10.11 -23.83 -14.13
C GLN A 38 9.34 -24.89 -13.34
N VAL A 39 9.13 -24.63 -12.06
CA VAL A 39 8.45 -25.56 -11.17
C VAL A 39 7.12 -24.97 -10.70
N TYR A 40 6.05 -25.72 -10.89
CA TYR A 40 4.72 -25.39 -10.38
C TYR A 40 4.46 -26.16 -9.11
N PHE A 41 4.02 -25.47 -8.06
CA PHE A 41 3.73 -26.08 -6.77
C PHE A 41 2.54 -25.41 -6.07
N THR A 42 2.09 -26.02 -5.01
CA THR A 42 1.03 -25.51 -4.16
C THR A 42 1.50 -25.49 -2.71
N THR A 43 1.09 -24.47 -1.98
CA THR A 43 1.38 -24.36 -0.55
C THR A 43 0.16 -23.77 0.18
N PRO A 44 -0.03 -24.07 1.49
CA PRO A 44 -1.09 -23.47 2.30
C PRO A 44 -0.94 -21.95 2.39
N GLU A 45 -2.07 -21.22 2.40
CA GLU A 45 -2.10 -19.76 2.52
C GLU A 45 -1.42 -19.26 3.80
N ASP A 46 -1.48 -20.05 4.87
CA ASP A 46 -0.89 -19.69 6.17
C ASP A 46 0.63 -19.46 6.13
N ASN A 47 1.34 -20.16 5.26
CA ASN A 47 2.79 -20.06 5.10
C ASN A 47 3.24 -18.67 4.57
N PHE A 48 2.32 -17.92 3.96
CA PHE A 48 2.61 -16.60 3.43
C PHE A 48 2.45 -15.48 4.46
N LYS A 49 1.84 -15.72 5.61
CA LYS A 49 1.57 -14.69 6.63
C LYS A 49 2.83 -13.92 7.02
N ASN A 50 3.94 -14.64 7.21
CA ASN A 50 5.20 -14.03 7.64
C ASN A 50 5.96 -13.28 6.53
N ILE A 51 5.60 -13.50 5.27
CA ILE A 51 6.28 -12.89 4.13
C ILE A 51 5.50 -11.72 3.56
N VAL A 52 4.18 -11.87 3.49
CA VAL A 52 3.28 -10.92 2.83
C VAL A 52 2.97 -9.72 3.73
N TYR A 53 2.65 -9.99 5.00
CA TYR A 53 2.21 -8.97 5.94
C TYR A 53 3.36 -8.30 6.70
N THR A 54 4.60 -8.71 6.43
CA THR A 54 5.80 -8.08 7.00
C THR A 54 6.38 -7.09 5.99
N PRO A 55 6.70 -5.86 6.38
CA PRO A 55 7.28 -4.87 5.46
C PRO A 55 8.73 -5.19 5.09
N GLU A 56 9.36 -6.15 5.74
CA GLU A 56 10.78 -6.49 5.57
C GLU A 56 11.00 -7.34 4.31
N ILE A 57 12.21 -7.24 3.75
CA ILE A 57 12.65 -8.09 2.66
C ILE A 57 13.06 -9.46 3.22
N CYS A 58 12.43 -10.51 2.72
CA CYS A 58 12.73 -11.89 3.11
C CYS A 58 13.22 -12.69 1.91
N THR A 59 14.26 -13.47 2.14
CA THR A 59 14.66 -14.56 1.25
C THR A 59 13.85 -15.81 1.62
N VAL A 60 13.32 -16.50 0.66
CA VAL A 60 12.48 -17.67 0.87
C VAL A 60 13.26 -18.92 0.50
N LYS A 61 13.35 -19.85 1.44
CA LYS A 61 13.84 -21.22 1.17
C LYS A 61 12.64 -22.08 0.82
N LEU A 62 12.54 -22.46 -0.43
CA LEU A 62 11.47 -23.32 -0.93
C LEU A 62 11.93 -24.78 -0.86
N GLU A 63 11.17 -25.61 -0.16
CA GLU A 63 11.37 -27.05 -0.11
C GLU A 63 10.29 -27.72 -0.97
N ILE A 64 10.70 -28.24 -2.14
CA ILE A 64 9.81 -28.88 -3.10
C ILE A 64 10.40 -30.25 -3.45
N ASN A 65 9.68 -31.34 -3.18
CA ASN A 65 10.14 -32.70 -3.41
C ASN A 65 11.50 -33.04 -2.78
N GLY A 66 11.79 -32.52 -1.59
CA GLY A 66 13.06 -32.75 -0.89
C GLY A 66 14.25 -31.99 -1.49
N LYS A 67 14.01 -31.09 -2.44
CA LYS A 67 15.03 -30.16 -2.96
C LYS A 67 14.81 -28.78 -2.38
N GLU A 68 15.87 -28.16 -1.91
CA GLU A 68 15.85 -26.80 -1.41
C GLU A 68 16.24 -25.81 -2.51
N TYR A 69 15.46 -24.74 -2.65
CA TYR A 69 15.71 -23.64 -3.57
C TYR A 69 15.73 -22.33 -2.83
N ASN A 70 16.69 -21.46 -3.14
CA ASN A 70 16.70 -20.10 -2.64
C ASN A 70 15.96 -19.19 -3.61
N ALA A 71 14.90 -18.54 -3.13
CA ALA A 71 14.04 -17.72 -3.94
C ALA A 71 13.71 -16.39 -3.26
N ILE A 72 13.25 -15.43 -4.03
CA ILE A 72 12.60 -14.22 -3.54
C ILE A 72 11.17 -14.18 -4.05
N LEU A 73 10.33 -13.53 -3.28
CA LEU A 73 8.98 -13.19 -3.68
C LEU A 73 9.03 -12.06 -4.71
N GLN A 74 8.58 -12.34 -5.94
CA GLN A 74 8.58 -11.37 -7.03
C GLN A 74 7.25 -10.65 -7.13
N ASP A 75 6.15 -11.39 -7.19
CA ASP A 75 4.81 -10.84 -7.30
C ASP A 75 3.77 -11.66 -6.53
N ILE A 76 2.69 -11.01 -6.12
CA ILE A 76 1.56 -11.62 -5.42
C ILE A 76 0.28 -11.06 -5.99
N GLN A 77 -0.64 -11.94 -6.33
CA GLN A 77 -1.98 -11.58 -6.76
C GLN A 77 -2.99 -11.84 -5.66
N PHE A 78 -3.75 -10.80 -5.30
CA PHE A 78 -4.82 -10.88 -4.31
C PHE A 78 -6.21 -10.84 -4.96
N HIS A 79 -7.17 -11.43 -4.29
CA HIS A 79 -8.56 -11.29 -4.69
C HIS A 79 -9.10 -9.92 -4.26
N PRO A 80 -9.71 -9.12 -5.16
CA PRO A 80 -10.02 -7.71 -4.92
C PRO A 80 -11.07 -7.44 -3.81
N VAL A 81 -11.82 -8.46 -3.40
CA VAL A 81 -12.89 -8.33 -2.40
C VAL A 81 -12.58 -9.08 -1.11
N THR A 82 -11.93 -10.24 -1.22
CA THR A 82 -11.70 -11.13 -0.05
C THR A 82 -10.27 -11.10 0.45
N ASP A 83 -9.37 -10.37 -0.22
CA ASP A 83 -7.92 -10.26 0.05
C ASP A 83 -7.19 -11.61 0.15
N LYS A 84 -7.83 -12.71 -0.28
CA LYS A 84 -7.18 -14.02 -0.35
C LYS A 84 -6.12 -14.03 -1.44
N ILE A 85 -5.04 -14.74 -1.20
CA ILE A 85 -3.95 -14.88 -2.16
C ILE A 85 -4.40 -15.79 -3.30
N LEU A 86 -4.34 -15.28 -4.53
CA LEU A 86 -4.70 -16.02 -5.73
C LEU A 86 -3.52 -16.72 -6.38
N HIS A 87 -2.37 -16.07 -6.42
CA HIS A 87 -1.16 -16.56 -7.06
C HIS A 87 0.09 -15.93 -6.44
N VAL A 88 1.19 -16.67 -6.41
CA VAL A 88 2.47 -16.18 -5.92
C VAL A 88 3.58 -16.61 -6.87
N ASP A 89 4.42 -15.64 -7.21
CA ASP A 89 5.56 -15.80 -8.11
C ASP A 89 6.86 -15.73 -7.33
N PHE A 90 7.70 -16.75 -7.50
CA PHE A 90 9.02 -16.84 -6.91
C PHE A 90 10.09 -16.82 -7.97
N LEU A 91 11.10 -15.97 -7.75
CA LEU A 91 12.29 -15.90 -8.61
C LEU A 91 13.49 -16.54 -7.91
N GLU A 92 14.19 -17.41 -8.59
CA GLU A 92 15.42 -18.04 -8.10
C GLU A 92 16.54 -17.00 -7.94
N ILE A 93 17.26 -17.11 -6.84
CA ILE A 93 18.39 -16.23 -6.52
C ILE A 93 19.68 -16.92 -6.93
N PHE A 94 20.49 -16.21 -7.73
CA PHE A 94 21.85 -16.57 -8.07
C PHE A 94 22.79 -15.49 -7.56
N ASP A 95 23.91 -15.91 -6.96
CA ASP A 95 24.90 -14.97 -6.40
C ASP A 95 25.47 -13.97 -7.42
N ASN A 96 25.51 -14.37 -8.69
CA ASN A 96 26.13 -13.59 -9.77
C ASN A 96 25.11 -12.78 -10.60
N LYS A 97 23.81 -12.88 -10.30
CA LYS A 97 22.76 -12.22 -11.07
C LYS A 97 22.12 -11.10 -10.25
N ALA A 98 22.08 -9.90 -10.83
CA ALA A 98 21.38 -8.79 -10.19
C ALA A 98 19.87 -9.06 -10.16
N ILE A 99 19.28 -8.85 -8.99
CA ILE A 99 17.84 -9.01 -8.74
C ILE A 99 17.19 -7.65 -8.53
N THR A 100 15.92 -7.55 -8.87
CA THR A 100 15.11 -6.35 -8.64
C THR A 100 14.09 -6.64 -7.55
N MET A 101 14.12 -5.83 -6.49
CA MET A 101 13.21 -5.98 -5.35
C MET A 101 12.62 -4.65 -4.93
N ASN A 102 11.46 -4.71 -4.26
CA ASN A 102 10.83 -3.55 -3.65
C ASN A 102 11.33 -3.40 -2.21
N VAL A 103 12.24 -2.45 -1.99
CA VAL A 103 12.85 -2.17 -0.68
C VAL A 103 12.00 -1.17 0.11
N PRO A 104 11.63 -1.46 1.35
CA PRO A 104 10.86 -0.54 2.19
C PRO A 104 11.70 0.67 2.62
N ILE A 105 11.03 1.81 2.76
CA ILE A 105 11.62 3.05 3.22
C ILE A 105 11.35 3.23 4.71
N LYS A 106 12.40 3.51 5.48
CA LYS A 106 12.33 3.95 6.87
C LYS A 106 12.70 5.42 6.96
N VAL A 107 11.84 6.19 7.60
CA VAL A 107 12.07 7.62 7.83
C VAL A 107 12.68 7.79 9.22
N THR A 108 13.74 8.58 9.33
CA THR A 108 14.42 8.89 10.59
C THR A 108 14.49 10.41 10.81
N GLY A 109 14.51 10.81 12.08
CA GLY A 109 14.53 12.22 12.47
C GLY A 109 13.13 12.83 12.63
N THR A 110 13.10 14.10 13.05
CA THR A 110 11.87 14.88 13.20
C THR A 110 11.97 16.12 12.32
N ALA A 111 11.05 16.27 11.38
CA ALA A 111 11.04 17.42 10.49
C ALA A 111 10.53 18.68 11.21
N PRO A 112 11.21 19.83 11.11
CA PRO A 112 10.72 21.10 11.66
C PRO A 112 9.36 21.50 11.06
N GLY A 113 9.09 21.09 9.82
CA GLY A 113 7.78 21.29 9.21
C GLY A 113 6.63 20.55 9.93
N ILE A 114 6.88 19.43 10.60
CA ILE A 114 5.86 18.73 11.41
C ILE A 114 5.60 19.50 12.70
N ILE A 115 6.66 20.03 13.34
CA ILE A 115 6.55 20.86 14.55
C ILE A 115 5.72 22.12 14.28
N LYS A 116 5.86 22.69 13.09
CA LYS A 116 5.10 23.87 12.62
C LYS A 116 3.65 23.55 12.20
N GLY A 117 3.17 22.30 12.42
CA GLY A 117 1.80 21.89 12.09
C GLY A 117 1.62 21.25 10.71
N GLY A 118 2.70 20.93 10.01
CA GLY A 118 2.65 20.15 8.77
C GLY A 118 2.40 18.67 9.01
N LYS A 119 1.81 18.00 8.04
CA LYS A 119 1.63 16.53 8.03
C LYS A 119 2.63 15.88 7.09
N LEU A 120 3.35 14.88 7.57
CA LEU A 120 4.22 14.05 6.75
C LEU A 120 3.37 13.11 5.90
N LEU A 121 3.56 13.16 4.60
CA LEU A 121 2.92 12.27 3.63
C LEU A 121 4.00 11.44 2.92
N MET A 122 4.00 10.15 3.14
CA MET A 122 4.80 9.20 2.39
C MET A 122 4.03 8.79 1.13
N LYS A 123 4.47 9.25 -0.04
CA LYS A 123 3.87 8.86 -1.33
C LYS A 123 4.36 7.50 -1.79
N ALA A 124 5.64 7.23 -1.63
CA ALA A 124 6.22 5.92 -1.89
C ALA A 124 6.65 5.27 -0.57
N LYS A 125 6.11 4.10 -0.27
CA LYS A 125 6.48 3.30 0.91
C LYS A 125 7.60 2.30 0.61
N LYS A 126 7.77 1.93 -0.67
CA LYS A 126 8.79 1.00 -1.18
C LYS A 126 9.38 1.59 -2.45
N LEU A 127 10.67 1.31 -2.71
CA LEU A 127 11.35 1.68 -3.95
C LEU A 127 11.84 0.42 -4.65
N LYS A 128 11.74 0.40 -5.98
CA LYS A 128 12.32 -0.67 -6.81
C LYS A 128 13.82 -0.48 -6.91
N VAL A 129 14.55 -1.42 -6.36
CA VAL A 129 16.02 -1.42 -6.32
C VAL A 129 16.56 -2.64 -7.03
N LYS A 130 17.56 -2.43 -7.88
CA LYS A 130 18.32 -3.47 -8.56
C LYS A 130 19.71 -3.56 -7.94
N ALA A 131 20.03 -4.71 -7.37
CA ALA A 131 21.35 -4.98 -6.80
C ALA A 131 21.70 -6.46 -6.87
N LEU A 132 22.94 -6.80 -6.57
CA LEU A 132 23.32 -8.18 -6.31
C LEU A 132 22.76 -8.64 -4.95
N PRO A 133 22.41 -9.93 -4.76
CA PRO A 133 21.84 -10.42 -3.50
C PRO A 133 22.66 -10.07 -2.26
N LYS A 134 23.98 -10.04 -2.40
CA LYS A 134 24.92 -9.70 -1.32
C LYS A 134 24.87 -8.24 -0.87
N TYR A 135 24.53 -7.33 -1.77
CA TYR A 135 24.51 -5.88 -1.53
C TYR A 135 23.10 -5.30 -1.42
N MET A 136 22.08 -6.16 -1.38
CA MET A 136 20.70 -5.70 -1.25
C MET A 136 20.44 -5.16 0.17
N PRO A 137 20.04 -3.89 0.32
CA PRO A 137 19.72 -3.33 1.63
C PRO A 137 18.38 -3.82 2.14
N ASP A 138 18.27 -4.09 3.43
CA ASP A 138 17.00 -4.47 4.05
C ASP A 138 16.01 -3.30 4.13
N ASN A 139 16.50 -2.08 4.26
CA ASN A 139 15.70 -0.86 4.34
C ASN A 139 16.50 0.32 3.76
N ILE A 140 15.79 1.28 3.19
CA ILE A 140 16.34 2.56 2.78
C ILE A 140 15.98 3.59 3.84
N THR A 141 16.98 4.11 4.54
CA THR A 141 16.80 5.12 5.58
C THR A 141 16.86 6.51 4.97
N ILE A 142 15.83 7.32 5.23
CA ILE A 142 15.74 8.70 4.76
C ILE A 142 15.66 9.63 5.97
N ASP A 143 16.59 10.57 6.06
CA ASP A 143 16.57 11.60 7.10
C ASP A 143 15.67 12.77 6.68
N ILE A 144 14.71 13.10 7.55
CA ILE A 144 13.76 14.19 7.37
C ILE A 144 14.04 15.42 8.23
N SER A 145 15.14 15.42 8.99
CA SER A 145 15.45 16.49 9.98
C SER A 145 15.57 17.89 9.37
N LYS A 146 15.74 17.98 8.07
CA LYS A 146 15.91 19.25 7.33
C LYS A 146 14.65 19.68 6.58
N LEU A 147 13.56 18.90 6.63
CA LEU A 147 12.36 19.19 5.85
C LEU A 147 11.48 20.23 6.52
N ASP A 148 11.21 21.32 5.81
CA ASP A 148 10.21 22.33 6.18
C ASP A 148 8.87 22.09 5.46
N ILE A 149 7.88 22.91 5.78
CA ILE A 149 6.56 22.85 5.16
C ILE A 149 6.66 23.17 3.66
N GLY A 150 6.16 22.25 2.83
CA GLY A 150 6.22 22.37 1.38
C GLY A 150 7.36 21.61 0.73
N ASP A 151 8.35 21.18 1.51
CA ASP A 151 9.50 20.45 1.00
C ASP A 151 9.16 19.02 0.60
N ASN A 152 9.96 18.51 -0.36
CA ASN A 152 9.81 17.17 -0.89
C ASN A 152 11.18 16.50 -1.02
N ILE A 153 11.25 15.22 -0.67
CA ILE A 153 12.37 14.36 -1.02
C ILE A 153 11.98 13.56 -2.26
N ARG A 154 12.81 13.66 -3.30
CA ARG A 154 12.66 12.91 -4.55
C ARG A 154 13.60 11.70 -4.56
N VAL A 155 13.31 10.74 -5.43
CA VAL A 155 14.17 9.55 -5.65
C VAL A 155 15.59 9.95 -6.01
N SER A 156 15.78 11.03 -6.80
CA SER A 156 17.11 11.55 -7.19
C SER A 156 17.99 11.98 -6.01
N GLY A 157 17.41 12.33 -4.88
CA GLY A 157 18.15 12.72 -3.67
C GLY A 157 18.52 11.54 -2.76
N ILE A 158 18.16 10.31 -3.13
CA ILE A 158 18.41 9.11 -2.31
C ILE A 158 19.56 8.33 -2.93
N ASN A 159 20.66 8.25 -2.21
CA ASN A 159 21.81 7.43 -2.61
C ASN A 159 21.81 6.13 -1.82
N VAL A 160 21.82 5.00 -2.53
CA VAL A 160 21.96 3.67 -1.95
C VAL A 160 23.30 3.10 -2.39
N LYS A 161 24.10 2.64 -1.44
CA LYS A 161 25.43 2.04 -1.74
C LYS A 161 25.22 0.73 -2.51
N ASP A 162 25.96 0.54 -3.57
CA ASP A 162 26.03 -0.70 -4.37
C ASP A 162 24.69 -1.18 -4.97
N ALA A 163 23.73 -0.27 -5.10
CA ALA A 163 22.40 -0.57 -5.65
C ALA A 163 21.89 0.55 -6.56
N THR A 164 21.16 0.17 -7.59
CA THR A 164 20.57 1.12 -8.55
C THR A 164 19.06 1.20 -8.31
N ILE A 165 18.54 2.40 -8.12
CA ILE A 165 17.09 2.62 -8.00
C ILE A 165 16.52 2.70 -9.43
N LEU A 166 15.50 1.89 -9.71
CA LEU A 166 14.84 1.82 -11.03
C LEU A 166 13.65 2.78 -11.14
N ASP A 167 13.17 3.32 -10.03
CA ASP A 167 12.06 4.27 -10.04
C ASP A 167 12.46 5.59 -10.69
N ALA A 168 11.47 6.30 -11.26
CA ALA A 168 11.72 7.58 -11.91
C ALA A 168 12.33 8.61 -10.93
N PRO A 169 13.42 9.31 -11.31
CA PRO A 169 14.15 10.21 -10.43
C PRO A 169 13.29 11.38 -9.90
N ASN A 170 12.26 11.77 -10.66
CA ASN A 170 11.34 12.84 -10.30
C ASN A 170 10.25 12.42 -9.32
N ASN A 171 10.08 11.13 -9.05
CA ASN A 171 9.08 10.66 -8.10
C ASN A 171 9.36 11.20 -6.71
N ILE A 172 8.32 11.74 -6.09
CA ILE A 172 8.37 12.23 -4.72
C ILE A 172 8.17 11.04 -3.78
N VAL A 173 9.09 10.85 -2.86
CA VAL A 173 9.04 9.79 -1.85
C VAL A 173 8.35 10.28 -0.59
N VAL A 174 8.81 11.42 -0.06
CA VAL A 174 8.28 12.03 1.15
C VAL A 174 8.00 13.50 0.91
N THR A 175 6.90 14.01 1.45
CA THR A 175 6.54 15.43 1.39
C THR A 175 5.91 15.86 2.71
N VAL A 176 6.18 17.09 3.12
CA VAL A 176 5.51 17.73 4.28
C VAL A 176 4.54 18.76 3.75
N ARG A 177 3.25 18.61 4.03
CA ARG A 177 2.19 19.53 3.60
C ARG A 177 1.31 19.95 4.76
N ILE A 178 0.77 21.16 4.67
CA ILE A 178 -0.32 21.57 5.54
C ILE A 178 -1.60 20.93 5.02
N THR A 179 -2.27 20.15 5.85
CA THR A 179 -3.65 19.75 5.61
C THR A 179 -4.54 20.90 6.07
N ARG A 180 -5.59 21.21 5.31
CA ARG A 180 -6.62 22.14 5.77
C ARG A 180 -7.17 21.61 7.09
N VAL A 181 -6.81 22.24 8.20
CA VAL A 181 -7.50 22.04 9.46
C VAL A 181 -8.84 22.70 9.24
N VAL A 182 -9.93 21.96 9.27
CA VAL A 182 -11.24 22.53 9.52
C VAL A 182 -11.13 23.08 10.94
N VAL A 183 -10.94 24.38 11.06
CA VAL A 183 -11.07 25.07 12.33
C VAL A 183 -12.56 24.96 12.64
N GLU A 184 -12.94 24.01 13.49
CA GLU A 184 -14.18 24.14 14.24
C GLU A 184 -14.01 25.44 15.04
N GLU A 185 -14.64 26.50 14.56
CA GLU A 185 -14.86 27.70 15.33
C GLU A 185 -15.63 27.27 16.60
N LYS A 186 -14.88 27.14 17.68
CA LYS A 186 -15.45 27.08 19.02
C LYS A 186 -16.26 28.36 19.17
N PRO A 187 -17.57 28.32 19.41
CA PRO A 187 -18.33 29.53 19.62
C PRO A 187 -17.71 30.30 20.79
N ALA A 188 -17.19 31.49 20.50
CA ALA A 188 -16.78 32.40 21.53
C ALA A 188 -17.98 32.73 22.41
N GLU A 189 -17.87 32.42 23.68
CA GLU A 189 -18.76 32.89 24.72
C GLU A 189 -18.87 34.43 24.61
N VAL A 190 -20.05 34.87 24.17
CA VAL A 190 -20.41 36.27 24.27
C VAL A 190 -20.83 36.52 25.70
N THR A 191 -19.96 37.15 26.48
CA THR A 191 -20.28 37.74 27.77
C THR A 191 -21.33 38.80 27.59
N THR A 192 -22.42 38.58 28.33
CA THR A 192 -23.52 39.50 28.59
C THR A 192 -23.08 40.87 29.07
N ALA A 193 -23.58 41.90 28.45
CA ALA A 193 -23.85 43.18 29.15
C ALA A 193 -25.15 43.75 28.66
N ALA A 194 -26.01 43.96 29.63
CA ALA A 194 -27.36 44.43 29.58
C ALA A 194 -27.51 45.85 29.00
N VAL A 195 -28.68 46.20 28.51
CA VAL A 195 -29.61 47.18 29.04
C VAL A 195 -30.63 47.65 27.99
N THR A 196 -31.87 47.33 28.26
CA THR A 196 -33.10 48.13 28.31
C THR A 196 -33.68 48.83 27.06
N THR A 197 -34.90 48.48 26.86
CA THR A 197 -36.15 49.24 26.58
C THR A 197 -36.76 49.21 25.19
N ALA A 198 -38.01 48.85 25.29
CA ALA A 198 -39.22 49.27 24.56
C ALA A 198 -39.68 48.46 23.33
N ALA A 199 -40.69 47.70 23.57
CA ALA A 199 -41.73 47.30 22.61
C ALA A 199 -42.65 48.55 22.28
N PRO A 200 -43.67 48.53 21.39
CA PRO A 200 -44.43 47.37 20.94
C PRO A 200 -45.00 47.42 19.48
N ALA A 201 -45.78 46.38 19.18
CA ALA A 201 -46.94 46.31 18.28
C ALA A 201 -46.70 46.00 16.81
N ALA A 202 -47.15 44.89 16.44
CA ALA A 202 -48.44 44.38 15.92
C ALA A 202 -48.40 44.29 14.38
N THR A 203 -48.70 43.27 13.74
CA THR A 203 -49.96 42.64 13.38
C THR A 203 -49.80 41.85 12.06
N THR A 204 -50.28 40.65 12.10
CA THR A 204 -51.08 39.92 11.13
C THR A 204 -50.48 39.29 9.87
N ALA A 205 -50.78 38.07 9.85
CA ALA A 205 -51.45 37.21 8.84
C ALA A 205 -50.59 36.41 7.87
N ALA A 206 -50.62 35.14 8.10
CA ALA A 206 -50.69 34.10 7.09
C ALA A 206 -51.99 34.23 6.27
N PRO A 207 -52.29 33.53 5.18
CA PRO A 207 -52.10 32.11 5.02
C PRO A 207 -51.85 31.56 3.58
N ALA A 208 -51.46 30.32 3.56
CA ALA A 208 -52.02 29.18 2.85
C ALA A 208 -51.96 28.99 1.32
N ALA A 209 -51.67 27.75 1.02
CA ALA A 209 -52.19 26.90 -0.05
C ALA A 209 -51.61 27.08 -1.46
N ASP A 210 -51.44 26.15 -2.27
CA ASP A 210 -51.78 24.72 -2.34
C ASP A 210 -51.35 24.20 -3.72
N ILE A 211 -51.27 22.88 -3.85
CA ILE A 211 -51.60 22.09 -5.05
C ILE A 211 -50.48 21.95 -6.11
N ALA A 212 -49.86 20.85 -6.20
CA ALA A 212 -50.17 19.50 -6.68
C ALA A 212 -49.77 19.19 -8.13
N LYS A 213 -49.30 17.99 -8.23
CA LYS A 213 -49.46 17.03 -9.38
C LYS A 213 -48.70 17.29 -10.67
N GLU A 214 -48.12 16.35 -11.21
CA GLU A 214 -48.33 14.99 -11.65
C GLU A 214 -47.45 14.72 -12.89
N LYS A 215 -46.84 13.62 -12.98
CA LYS A 215 -46.91 12.53 -13.93
C LYS A 215 -45.60 12.06 -14.52
N ALA A 216 -45.25 10.85 -14.18
CA ALA A 216 -44.63 9.90 -15.11
C ALA A 216 -45.72 9.38 -16.07
N PRO A 217 -45.48 8.51 -17.06
CA PRO A 217 -44.30 7.79 -17.55
C PRO A 217 -44.25 7.67 -19.09
N SER A 218 -43.31 6.93 -19.63
CA SER A 218 -43.45 5.83 -20.61
C SER A 218 -42.24 5.72 -21.54
N LYS A 219 -41.60 4.56 -21.55
CA LYS A 219 -41.67 3.45 -22.53
C LYS A 219 -41.31 3.76 -23.98
N GLY A 220 -40.38 2.97 -24.50
CA GLY A 220 -40.28 2.59 -25.93
C GLY A 220 -38.83 2.33 -26.36
N LYS A 221 -38.39 1.11 -26.31
CA LYS A 221 -38.26 0.14 -27.42
C LYS A 221 -37.59 0.67 -28.71
N LYS A 222 -36.33 0.31 -28.90
CA LYS A 222 -35.95 -0.56 -30.04
C LYS A 222 -34.57 -1.12 -29.75
#